data_7efc6e5403dcfb13dfcf6905129e6df3
#
_entry.id   7efc6e5403dcfb13dfcf6905129e6df3
#
_cell.length_a   1.000
_cell.length_b   1.000
_cell.length_c   1.000
_cell.angle_alpha   90.00
_cell.angle_beta   90.00
_cell.angle_gamma   90.00
#
_symmetry.space_group_name_H-M   'P 1'
#
loop_
_entity.id
_entity.type
_entity.pdbx_description
1 polymer ?
#
loop_
_entity_poly.entity_id
_entity_poly.type
_entity_poly.pdbx_seq_one_letter_code
_entity_poly.pdbx_strand_id
1 'polypeptide(L)'
;MHHRELLSDLARLAYETIQELMSEAVDDKDVRPGVVAVPQTFGSLINPHPHVHCLASRGVWDAQGRWLPVPYIDTAVAEKLFRHKTLLLLKRRDLLSDERIELLSSFHRSGFSVDDSPTVWPQDTDGLERLARYLLRCPLSLSRVHWTERARTIFYQGKSSHDDPFATDPQGETLDVFEFLARVLTQIPEPRRHGMHYFGAYSSRARARRKAQGLKLVATPTDRDKPASSDEPKPSSSERAAFRRRWANLIKRVFKTDPLLCECGGKFRIISFITEPKVIRKILDHLQKRQPSSRAPPRNDSPLRSQPS
;
A
#
# COMPACT_ATOMS: atom_id res chain seq x y z
N MET A 1 21.48 -0.55 8.92
CA MET A 1 20.75 0.07 7.78
C MET A 1 21.66 1.13 7.18
N HIS A 2 22.18 0.87 5.98
CA HIS A 2 23.17 1.77 5.36
C HIS A 2 22.57 2.95 4.60
N HIS A 3 21.26 2.93 4.26
CA HIS A 3 20.60 3.93 3.41
C HIS A 3 19.32 4.47 4.06
N ARG A 4 19.45 5.09 5.23
CA ARG A 4 18.29 5.66 5.96
C ARG A 4 17.64 6.85 5.23
N GLU A 5 18.39 7.51 4.36
CA GLU A 5 17.86 8.58 3.49
C GLU A 5 16.72 8.08 2.59
N LEU A 6 16.72 6.80 2.22
CA LEU A 6 15.65 6.19 1.43
C LEU A 6 14.30 6.17 2.15
N LEU A 7 14.26 6.29 3.48
CA LEU A 7 13.00 6.34 4.22
C LEU A 7 12.17 7.58 3.88
N SER A 8 12.83 8.72 3.70
CA SER A 8 12.16 9.95 3.25
C SER A 8 11.69 9.84 1.80
N ASP A 9 12.47 9.17 0.95
CA ASP A 9 12.07 8.89 -0.43
C ASP A 9 10.89 7.93 -0.46
N LEU A 10 10.89 6.89 0.38
CA LEU A 10 9.79 5.93 0.49
C LEU A 10 8.48 6.62 0.94
N ALA A 11 8.56 7.51 1.94
CA ALA A 11 7.40 8.32 2.38
C ALA A 11 6.86 9.19 1.24
N ARG A 12 7.75 9.79 0.44
CA ARG A 12 7.37 10.58 -0.73
C ARG A 12 6.71 9.73 -1.81
N LEU A 13 7.25 8.55 -2.12
CA LEU A 13 6.65 7.64 -3.10
C LEU A 13 5.27 7.14 -2.66
N ALA A 14 5.08 6.90 -1.36
CA ALA A 14 3.76 6.56 -0.83
C ALA A 14 2.76 7.71 -1.06
N TYR A 15 3.15 8.95 -0.76
CA TYR A 15 2.33 10.13 -1.06
C TYR A 15 2.03 10.26 -2.56
N GLU A 16 3.05 10.16 -3.42
CA GLU A 16 2.89 10.28 -4.87
C GLU A 16 1.96 9.19 -5.44
N THR A 17 1.99 8.00 -4.85
CA THR A 17 1.07 6.91 -5.21
C THR A 17 -0.37 7.26 -4.85
N ILE A 18 -0.60 7.72 -3.61
CA ILE A 18 -1.93 8.15 -3.15
C ILE A 18 -2.45 9.33 -4.00
N GLN A 19 -1.61 10.33 -4.25
CA GLN A 19 -2.00 11.49 -5.04
C GLN A 19 -2.37 11.12 -6.46
N GLU A 20 -1.58 10.28 -7.13
CA GLU A 20 -1.84 9.87 -8.51
C GLU A 20 -3.13 9.08 -8.62
N LEU A 21 -3.39 8.14 -7.69
CA LEU A 21 -4.64 7.38 -7.65
C LEU A 21 -5.86 8.27 -7.41
N MET A 22 -5.75 9.20 -6.46
CA MET A 22 -6.86 10.10 -6.14
C MET A 22 -7.11 11.13 -7.25
N SER A 23 -6.05 11.66 -7.87
CA SER A 23 -6.17 12.58 -9.00
C SER A 23 -6.83 11.89 -10.20
N GLU A 24 -6.46 10.66 -10.49
CA GLU A 24 -7.08 9.88 -11.57
C GLU A 24 -8.55 9.55 -11.24
N ALA A 25 -8.86 9.28 -9.96
CA ALA A 25 -10.24 9.00 -9.55
C ALA A 25 -11.20 10.18 -9.80
N VAL A 26 -10.74 11.41 -9.59
CA VAL A 26 -11.55 12.63 -9.84
C VAL A 26 -11.34 13.24 -11.22
N ASP A 27 -10.41 12.67 -12.02
CA ASP A 27 -10.04 13.16 -13.35
C ASP A 27 -9.52 14.62 -13.36
N ASP A 28 -8.78 14.98 -12.30
CA ASP A 28 -8.17 16.30 -12.16
C ASP A 28 -6.74 16.16 -11.59
N LYS A 29 -5.76 16.75 -12.27
CA LYS A 29 -4.34 16.69 -11.89
C LYS A 29 -3.93 17.75 -10.89
N ASP A 30 -4.70 18.81 -10.75
CA ASP A 30 -4.38 19.95 -9.89
C ASP A 30 -4.90 19.80 -8.46
N VAL A 31 -5.50 18.65 -8.16
CA VAL A 31 -5.99 18.33 -6.83
C VAL A 31 -4.89 17.78 -5.91
N ARG A 32 -5.07 17.94 -4.61
CA ARG A 32 -4.10 17.51 -3.61
C ARG A 32 -4.79 16.83 -2.43
N PRO A 33 -4.46 15.55 -2.14
CA PRO A 33 -4.83 14.93 -0.87
C PRO A 33 -4.03 15.55 0.28
N GLY A 34 -4.54 15.42 1.49
CA GLY A 34 -3.75 15.64 2.70
C GLY A 34 -3.19 14.30 3.19
N VAL A 35 -1.88 14.21 3.36
CA VAL A 35 -1.25 12.96 3.83
C VAL A 35 -0.22 13.26 4.91
N VAL A 36 -0.28 12.49 6.01
CA VAL A 36 0.77 12.37 7.00
C VAL A 36 1.39 11.00 6.83
N ALA A 37 2.69 10.92 6.50
CA ALA A 37 3.40 9.68 6.29
C ALA A 37 4.48 9.46 7.35
N VAL A 38 4.53 8.27 7.92
CA VAL A 38 5.48 7.85 8.94
C VAL A 38 6.16 6.56 8.48
N PRO A 39 7.37 6.63 7.92
CA PRO A 39 8.14 5.44 7.58
C PRO A 39 8.61 4.74 8.85
N GLN A 40 8.43 3.44 8.90
CA GLN A 40 8.91 2.55 9.94
C GLN A 40 9.79 1.45 9.34
N THR A 41 10.70 0.93 10.15
CA THR A 41 11.73 -0.03 9.68
C THR A 41 11.65 -1.38 10.37
N PHE A 42 10.70 -1.57 11.27
CA PHE A 42 10.61 -2.73 12.16
C PHE A 42 9.29 -3.48 12.02
N GLY A 43 9.36 -4.78 12.05
CA GLY A 43 8.21 -5.68 12.19
C GLY A 43 7.86 -5.99 13.65
N SER A 44 6.97 -6.95 13.86
CA SER A 44 6.48 -7.35 15.19
C SER A 44 7.56 -7.93 16.10
N LEU A 45 8.63 -8.48 15.54
CA LEU A 45 9.79 -9.07 16.24
C LEU A 45 11.04 -8.19 16.18
N ILE A 46 10.88 -6.88 15.97
CA ILE A 46 11.97 -5.92 15.79
C ILE A 46 12.87 -6.28 14.58
N ASN A 47 12.43 -7.22 13.75
CA ASN A 47 13.10 -7.60 12.51
C ASN A 47 13.02 -6.46 11.48
N PRO A 48 13.97 -6.35 10.55
CA PRO A 48 13.92 -5.37 9.48
C PRO A 48 12.66 -5.55 8.62
N HIS A 49 11.78 -4.55 8.63
CA HIS A 49 10.53 -4.53 7.88
C HIS A 49 10.19 -3.10 7.46
N PRO A 50 10.81 -2.57 6.40
CA PRO A 50 10.55 -1.21 5.96
C PRO A 50 9.14 -1.07 5.40
N HIS A 51 8.34 -0.17 5.98
CA HIS A 51 7.00 0.15 5.54
C HIS A 51 6.64 1.60 5.88
N VAL A 52 5.55 2.10 5.29
CA VAL A 52 5.08 3.47 5.52
C VAL A 52 3.64 3.43 5.98
N HIS A 53 3.38 3.98 7.14
CA HIS A 53 2.04 4.28 7.58
C HIS A 53 1.62 5.65 7.03
N CYS A 54 0.45 5.71 6.39
CA CYS A 54 -0.10 6.93 5.83
C CYS A 54 -1.47 7.21 6.44
N LEU A 55 -1.62 8.37 7.10
CA LEU A 55 -2.93 8.94 7.40
C LEU A 55 -3.30 9.85 6.24
N ALA A 56 -4.20 9.41 5.38
CA ALA A 56 -4.62 10.11 4.19
C ALA A 56 -6.06 10.61 4.32
N SER A 57 -6.34 11.80 3.76
CA SER A 57 -7.71 12.28 3.60
C SER A 57 -8.47 11.37 2.63
N ARG A 58 -9.78 11.18 2.86
CA ARG A 58 -10.65 10.39 1.96
C ARG A 58 -11.17 11.19 0.77
N GLY A 59 -10.30 12.01 0.22
CA GLY A 59 -10.58 12.86 -0.92
C GLY A 59 -9.47 13.87 -1.10
N VAL A 60 -9.70 14.80 -1.98
CA VAL A 60 -8.73 15.79 -2.42
C VAL A 60 -9.32 17.19 -2.37
N TRP A 61 -8.46 18.19 -2.33
CA TRP A 61 -8.85 19.59 -2.50
C TRP A 61 -8.33 20.10 -3.82
N ASP A 62 -9.18 20.85 -4.53
CA ASP A 62 -8.79 21.58 -5.73
C ASP A 62 -7.99 22.86 -5.40
N ALA A 63 -7.61 23.60 -6.44
CA ALA A 63 -6.86 24.84 -6.29
C ALA A 63 -7.65 25.94 -5.53
N GLN A 64 -8.97 25.87 -5.51
CA GLN A 64 -9.88 26.77 -4.82
C GLN A 64 -10.18 26.35 -3.38
N GLY A 65 -9.63 25.20 -2.95
CA GLY A 65 -9.86 24.66 -1.61
C GLY A 65 -11.19 23.92 -1.46
N ARG A 66 -11.89 23.58 -2.54
CA ARG A 66 -13.13 22.78 -2.53
C ARG A 66 -12.78 21.32 -2.36
N TRP A 67 -13.57 20.62 -1.56
CA TRP A 67 -13.42 19.21 -1.30
C TRP A 67 -14.07 18.34 -2.38
N LEU A 68 -13.33 17.37 -2.89
CA LEU A 68 -13.78 16.33 -3.80
C LEU A 68 -13.57 14.97 -3.13
N PRO A 69 -14.64 14.24 -2.78
CA PRO A 69 -14.50 12.94 -2.09
C PRO A 69 -13.98 11.87 -3.05
N VAL A 70 -13.12 11.00 -2.52
CA VAL A 70 -12.66 9.78 -3.19
C VAL A 70 -13.02 8.61 -2.26
N PRO A 71 -14.19 8.01 -2.41
CA PRO A 71 -14.72 7.06 -1.44
C PRO A 71 -14.02 5.70 -1.47
N TYR A 72 -13.26 5.42 -2.53
CA TYR A 72 -12.62 4.12 -2.73
C TYR A 72 -11.28 4.26 -3.44
N ILE A 73 -10.28 3.53 -2.93
CA ILE A 73 -8.98 3.32 -3.56
C ILE A 73 -8.81 1.83 -3.79
N ASP A 74 -8.37 1.44 -4.99
CA ASP A 74 -8.02 0.05 -5.28
C ASP A 74 -6.62 -0.24 -4.73
N THR A 75 -6.55 -1.01 -3.64
CA THR A 75 -5.30 -1.34 -2.97
C THR A 75 -4.38 -2.19 -3.82
N ALA A 76 -4.92 -3.03 -4.71
CA ALA A 76 -4.11 -3.83 -5.64
C ALA A 76 -3.43 -2.95 -6.71
N VAL A 77 -4.13 -1.89 -7.16
CA VAL A 77 -3.54 -0.89 -8.06
C VAL A 77 -2.50 -0.05 -7.33
N ALA A 78 -2.80 0.33 -6.08
CA ALA A 78 -1.87 1.07 -5.22
C ALA A 78 -0.57 0.28 -4.99
N GLU A 79 -0.67 -1.03 -4.69
CA GLU A 79 0.48 -1.92 -4.52
C GLU A 79 1.36 -1.95 -5.77
N LYS A 80 0.77 -2.19 -6.94
CA LYS A 80 1.51 -2.24 -8.21
C LYS A 80 2.23 -0.93 -8.49
N LEU A 81 1.54 0.20 -8.31
CA LEU A 81 2.09 1.52 -8.56
C LEU A 81 3.22 1.86 -7.57
N PHE A 82 3.02 1.59 -6.29
CA PHE A 82 4.02 1.82 -5.25
C PHE A 82 5.26 0.94 -5.46
N ARG A 83 5.07 -0.36 -5.76
CA ARG A 83 6.15 -1.27 -6.14
C ARG A 83 6.96 -0.74 -7.31
N HIS A 84 6.29 -0.38 -8.40
CA HIS A 84 6.95 0.15 -9.59
C HIS A 84 7.80 1.38 -9.28
N LYS A 85 7.24 2.35 -8.57
CA LYS A 85 7.96 3.57 -8.16
C LYS A 85 9.17 3.26 -7.27
N THR A 86 9.02 2.30 -6.35
CA THR A 86 10.10 1.89 -5.43
C THR A 86 11.24 1.22 -6.20
N LEU A 87 10.94 0.29 -7.10
CA LEU A 87 11.97 -0.37 -7.93
C LEU A 87 12.70 0.64 -8.81
N LEU A 88 11.98 1.58 -9.43
CA LEU A 88 12.58 2.67 -10.22
C LEU A 88 13.47 3.60 -9.36
N LEU A 89 13.08 3.91 -8.13
CA LEU A 89 13.92 4.68 -7.22
C LEU A 89 15.22 3.96 -6.93
N LEU A 90 15.15 2.67 -6.57
CA LEU A 90 16.33 1.86 -6.26
C LEU A 90 17.26 1.74 -7.47
N LYS A 91 16.71 1.58 -8.67
CA LYS A 91 17.49 1.61 -9.92
C LYS A 91 18.19 2.95 -10.12
N ARG A 92 17.49 4.08 -9.98
CA ARG A 92 18.07 5.43 -10.14
C ARG A 92 19.14 5.76 -9.11
N ARG A 93 19.17 5.05 -8.00
CA ARG A 93 20.18 5.16 -6.94
C ARG A 93 21.30 4.13 -7.07
N ASP A 94 21.35 3.40 -8.18
CA ASP A 94 22.32 2.31 -8.45
C ASP A 94 22.35 1.22 -7.36
N LEU A 95 21.21 1.03 -6.66
CA LEU A 95 21.05 0.01 -5.62
C LEU A 95 20.44 -1.29 -6.14
N LEU A 96 19.93 -1.26 -7.39
CA LEU A 96 19.25 -2.41 -7.99
C LEU A 96 19.50 -2.43 -9.51
N SER A 97 20.03 -3.54 -10.02
CA SER A 97 20.24 -3.75 -11.45
C SER A 97 18.94 -4.18 -12.17
N ASP A 98 18.93 -4.11 -13.50
CA ASP A 98 17.77 -4.52 -14.31
C ASP A 98 17.50 -6.01 -14.17
N GLU A 99 18.55 -6.85 -14.18
CA GLU A 99 18.43 -8.30 -14.03
C GLU A 99 17.79 -8.65 -12.66
N ARG A 100 18.16 -7.87 -11.61
CA ARG A 100 17.58 -8.07 -10.28
C ARG A 100 16.12 -7.63 -10.22
N ILE A 101 15.75 -6.58 -10.96
CA ILE A 101 14.35 -6.13 -11.08
C ILE A 101 13.53 -7.19 -11.82
N GLU A 102 14.04 -7.76 -12.89
CA GLU A 102 13.38 -8.85 -13.63
C GLU A 102 13.16 -10.07 -12.73
N LEU A 103 14.21 -10.48 -12.00
CA LEU A 103 14.11 -11.58 -11.03
C LEU A 103 13.04 -11.31 -9.96
N LEU A 104 13.04 -10.13 -9.35
CA LEU A 104 12.03 -9.77 -8.35
C LEU A 104 10.62 -9.69 -8.95
N SER A 105 10.51 -9.34 -10.23
CA SER A 105 9.25 -9.27 -10.94
C SER A 105 8.69 -10.64 -11.32
N SER A 106 9.53 -11.66 -11.43
CA SER A 106 9.12 -13.03 -11.74
C SER A 106 8.52 -13.77 -10.53
N PHE A 107 8.70 -13.26 -9.30
CA PHE A 107 8.15 -13.91 -8.11
C PHE A 107 6.64 -13.76 -8.06
N HIS A 108 5.96 -14.87 -7.76
CA HIS A 108 4.50 -14.91 -7.61
C HIS A 108 4.00 -13.92 -6.53
N ARG A 109 4.74 -13.79 -5.44
CA ARG A 109 4.46 -12.79 -4.39
C ARG A 109 5.34 -11.59 -4.60
N SER A 110 4.71 -10.43 -4.73
CA SER A 110 5.42 -9.17 -5.01
C SER A 110 6.37 -8.74 -3.91
N GLY A 111 6.15 -9.19 -2.68
CA GLY A 111 6.83 -8.67 -1.48
C GLY A 111 6.32 -7.29 -1.04
N PHE A 112 5.32 -6.76 -1.74
CA PHE A 112 4.65 -5.51 -1.40
C PHE A 112 3.21 -5.80 -0.98
N SER A 113 2.65 -4.96 -0.13
CA SER A 113 1.24 -4.97 0.23
C SER A 113 0.78 -3.56 0.57
N VAL A 114 -0.47 -3.27 0.27
CA VAL A 114 -1.13 -2.02 0.64
C VAL A 114 -2.46 -2.36 1.30
N ASP A 115 -2.69 -1.76 2.46
CA ASP A 115 -3.94 -1.84 3.20
C ASP A 115 -4.48 -0.43 3.42
N ASP A 116 -5.78 -0.22 3.22
CA ASP A 116 -6.47 1.05 3.39
C ASP A 116 -7.42 1.07 4.60
N SER A 117 -7.36 0.06 5.45
CA SER A 117 -8.08 0.00 6.73
C SER A 117 -7.19 0.46 7.91
N PRO A 118 -7.76 1.02 8.98
CA PRO A 118 -9.15 1.42 9.17
C PRO A 118 -9.45 2.83 8.64
N THR A 119 -10.72 3.11 8.41
CA THR A 119 -11.22 4.48 8.20
C THR A 119 -11.68 5.08 9.51
N VAL A 120 -11.26 6.32 9.77
CA VAL A 120 -11.67 7.09 10.95
C VAL A 120 -12.45 8.33 10.49
N TRP A 121 -13.62 8.56 11.08
CA TRP A 121 -14.46 9.69 10.76
C TRP A 121 -14.00 10.96 11.49
N PRO A 122 -14.25 12.17 10.95
CA PRO A 122 -13.84 13.42 11.59
C PRO A 122 -14.34 13.64 13.00
N GLN A 123 -15.48 13.04 13.36
CA GLN A 123 -16.11 13.13 14.68
C GLN A 123 -15.55 12.11 15.68
N ASP A 124 -14.89 11.06 15.21
CA ASP A 124 -14.28 10.04 16.05
C ASP A 124 -12.88 10.48 16.50
N THR A 125 -12.87 11.38 17.48
CA THR A 125 -11.63 11.91 18.08
C THR A 125 -10.79 10.80 18.72
N ASP A 126 -11.44 9.83 19.35
CA ASP A 126 -10.77 8.71 20.01
C ASP A 126 -10.16 7.76 18.98
N GLY A 127 -10.84 7.53 17.86
CA GLY A 127 -10.31 6.77 16.73
C GLY A 127 -9.09 7.46 16.10
N LEU A 128 -9.14 8.78 15.92
CA LEU A 128 -8.00 9.56 15.45
C LEU A 128 -6.83 9.50 16.43
N GLU A 129 -7.07 9.57 17.72
CA GLU A 129 -6.02 9.47 18.73
C GLU A 129 -5.38 8.07 18.74
N ARG A 130 -6.20 7.00 18.69
CA ARG A 130 -5.71 5.61 18.58
C ARG A 130 -4.86 5.45 17.34
N LEU A 131 -5.30 5.97 16.18
CA LEU A 131 -4.56 5.90 14.93
C LEU A 131 -3.25 6.68 15.00
N ALA A 132 -3.25 7.88 15.59
CA ALA A 132 -2.05 8.68 15.80
C ALA A 132 -1.03 7.96 16.70
N ARG A 133 -1.50 7.36 17.80
CA ARG A 133 -0.65 6.55 18.69
C ARG A 133 -0.07 5.34 17.96
N TYR A 134 -0.86 4.69 17.10
CA TYR A 134 -0.38 3.57 16.29
C TYR A 134 0.71 4.00 15.30
N LEU A 135 0.56 5.14 14.64
CA LEU A 135 1.57 5.69 13.74
C LEU A 135 2.90 5.99 14.43
N LEU A 136 2.86 6.38 15.71
CA LEU A 136 4.02 6.79 16.50
C LEU A 136 4.53 5.68 17.43
N ARG A 137 4.09 4.46 17.24
CA ARG A 137 4.48 3.35 18.11
C ARG A 137 5.99 3.15 18.18
N CYS A 138 6.48 2.83 19.38
CA CYS A 138 7.87 2.45 19.58
C CYS A 138 8.13 1.04 18.99
N PRO A 139 9.30 0.79 18.40
CA PRO A 139 9.71 -0.56 17.93
C PRO A 139 9.80 -1.58 19.05
N LEU A 140 10.16 -1.14 20.24
CA LEU A 140 10.36 -1.98 21.41
C LEU A 140 9.25 -1.80 22.43
N SER A 141 8.73 -2.90 22.98
CA SER A 141 7.87 -2.93 24.16
C SER A 141 8.53 -3.76 25.25
N LEU A 142 8.83 -3.13 26.37
CA LEU A 142 9.49 -3.81 27.51
C LEU A 142 8.62 -4.92 28.08
N SER A 143 7.29 -4.79 28.04
CA SER A 143 6.37 -5.84 28.50
C SER A 143 6.44 -7.14 27.69
N ARG A 144 7.09 -7.10 26.52
CA ARG A 144 7.26 -8.24 25.61
C ARG A 144 8.67 -8.86 25.70
N VAL A 145 9.55 -8.31 26.54
CA VAL A 145 10.92 -8.77 26.72
C VAL A 145 10.98 -9.69 27.93
N HIS A 146 11.35 -10.95 27.73
CA HIS A 146 11.51 -11.93 28.79
C HIS A 146 12.98 -12.41 28.81
N TRP A 147 13.67 -12.07 29.88
CA TRP A 147 15.07 -12.44 30.08
C TRP A 147 15.20 -13.81 30.76
N THR A 148 16.06 -14.66 30.22
CA THR A 148 16.41 -15.95 30.82
C THR A 148 17.89 -15.94 31.24
N GLU A 149 18.12 -15.69 32.52
CA GLU A 149 19.46 -15.51 33.07
C GLU A 149 20.38 -16.71 32.83
N ARG A 150 19.85 -17.93 33.09
CA ARG A 150 20.62 -19.19 32.96
C ARG A 150 21.09 -19.43 31.51
N ALA A 151 20.28 -19.10 30.53
CA ALA A 151 20.62 -19.32 29.12
C ALA A 151 21.26 -18.09 28.47
N ARG A 152 21.28 -16.93 29.15
CA ARG A 152 21.67 -15.61 28.58
C ARG A 152 20.97 -15.31 27.27
N THR A 153 19.68 -15.61 27.19
CA THR A 153 18.85 -15.37 26.03
C THR A 153 17.67 -14.47 26.37
N ILE A 154 17.17 -13.78 25.36
CA ILE A 154 15.97 -12.93 25.44
C ILE A 154 14.90 -13.59 24.60
N PHE A 155 13.78 -13.95 25.22
CA PHE A 155 12.57 -14.26 24.47
C PHE A 155 11.80 -12.96 24.25
N TYR A 156 11.63 -12.58 22.98
CA TYR A 156 10.82 -11.42 22.59
C TYR A 156 9.48 -11.93 22.06
N GLN A 157 8.42 -11.66 22.82
CA GLN A 157 7.08 -12.11 22.50
C GLN A 157 6.54 -11.39 21.25
N GLY A 158 6.02 -12.12 20.28
CA GLY A 158 5.35 -11.61 19.10
C GLY A 158 4.05 -10.87 19.49
N LYS A 159 3.54 -10.04 18.60
CA LYS A 159 2.20 -9.51 18.74
C LYS A 159 1.20 -10.60 18.40
N SER A 160 0.09 -10.66 19.14
CA SER A 160 -1.02 -11.51 18.73
C SER A 160 -1.65 -10.97 17.43
N SER A 161 -2.25 -11.86 16.65
CA SER A 161 -2.99 -11.47 15.45
C SER A 161 -4.17 -10.52 15.74
N HIS A 162 -4.56 -10.40 17.02
CA HIS A 162 -5.58 -9.46 17.48
C HIS A 162 -5.02 -8.02 17.59
N ASP A 163 -3.71 -7.89 17.87
CA ASP A 163 -3.04 -6.60 18.04
C ASP A 163 -2.40 -6.09 16.76
N ASP A 164 -2.13 -6.98 15.80
CA ASP A 164 -1.51 -6.64 14.52
C ASP A 164 -1.97 -7.64 13.45
N PRO A 165 -2.88 -7.25 12.54
CA PRO A 165 -3.37 -8.12 11.46
C PRO A 165 -2.27 -8.62 10.53
N PHE A 166 -1.10 -7.96 10.51
CA PHE A 166 0.06 -8.30 9.71
C PHE A 166 1.13 -9.10 10.49
N ALA A 167 0.85 -9.46 11.75
CA ALA A 167 1.76 -10.29 12.55
C ALA A 167 1.84 -11.69 11.96
N THR A 168 3.01 -12.05 11.46
CA THR A 168 3.26 -13.35 10.84
C THR A 168 3.62 -14.44 11.87
N ASP A 169 4.05 -14.04 13.06
CA ASP A 169 4.42 -14.96 14.14
C ASP A 169 3.97 -14.42 15.51
N PRO A 170 2.85 -14.94 16.04
CA PRO A 170 2.33 -14.54 17.34
C PRO A 170 3.11 -15.15 18.51
N GLN A 171 3.95 -16.17 18.28
CA GLN A 171 4.58 -16.92 19.38
C GLN A 171 5.83 -16.23 19.94
N GLY A 172 6.55 -15.46 19.16
CA GLY A 172 7.77 -14.80 19.57
C GLY A 172 9.04 -15.52 19.11
N GLU A 173 10.18 -14.95 19.46
CA GLU A 173 11.50 -15.43 19.06
C GLU A 173 12.47 -15.39 20.24
N THR A 174 13.27 -16.45 20.40
CA THR A 174 14.38 -16.48 21.36
C THR A 174 15.64 -16.00 20.66
N LEU A 175 16.22 -14.92 21.17
CA LEU A 175 17.37 -14.25 20.59
C LEU A 175 18.56 -14.30 21.55
N ASP A 176 19.76 -14.34 21.00
CA ASP A 176 20.96 -13.97 21.72
C ASP A 176 20.91 -12.48 22.10
N VAL A 177 21.56 -12.13 23.22
CA VAL A 177 21.59 -10.76 23.73
C VAL A 177 22.14 -9.77 22.72
N PHE A 178 23.22 -10.13 22.02
CA PHE A 178 23.83 -9.22 21.03
C PHE A 178 22.96 -9.03 19.81
N GLU A 179 22.32 -10.10 19.35
CA GLU A 179 21.34 -10.01 18.24
C GLU A 179 20.15 -9.12 18.62
N PHE A 180 19.59 -9.32 19.83
CA PHE A 180 18.51 -8.46 20.32
C PHE A 180 18.93 -6.99 20.39
N LEU A 181 20.09 -6.71 20.98
CA LEU A 181 20.62 -5.35 21.07
C LEU A 181 20.90 -4.76 19.69
N ALA A 182 21.46 -5.53 18.77
CA ALA A 182 21.69 -5.10 17.39
C ALA A 182 20.37 -4.71 16.69
N ARG A 183 19.33 -5.53 16.84
CA ARG A 183 17.99 -5.20 16.29
C ARG A 183 17.44 -3.91 16.90
N VAL A 184 17.50 -3.75 18.22
CA VAL A 184 17.03 -2.53 18.88
C VAL A 184 17.83 -1.29 18.43
N LEU A 185 19.16 -1.38 18.44
CA LEU A 185 20.02 -0.27 18.04
C LEU A 185 19.80 0.18 16.59
N THR A 186 19.52 -0.77 15.70
CA THR A 186 19.23 -0.45 14.29
C THR A 186 17.91 0.32 14.11
N GLN A 187 17.02 0.32 15.10
CA GLN A 187 15.76 1.08 15.03
C GLN A 187 15.86 2.49 15.61
N ILE A 188 16.94 2.84 16.29
CA ILE A 188 17.13 4.17 16.86
C ILE A 188 17.24 5.19 15.71
N PRO A 189 16.36 6.20 15.64
CA PRO A 189 16.42 7.21 14.60
C PRO A 189 17.69 8.05 14.68
N GLU A 190 18.18 8.51 13.55
CA GLU A 190 19.26 9.47 13.52
C GLU A 190 18.80 10.79 14.16
N PRO A 191 19.67 11.47 14.97
CA PRO A 191 19.35 12.76 15.56
C PRO A 191 18.95 13.79 14.50
N ARG A 192 17.97 14.63 14.82
CA ARG A 192 17.49 15.74 13.96
C ARG A 192 16.83 15.31 12.65
N ARG A 193 16.52 14.02 12.43
CA ARG A 193 15.69 13.59 11.31
C ARG A 193 14.22 13.54 11.73
N HIS A 194 13.38 14.12 10.87
CA HIS A 194 11.93 14.05 11.08
C HIS A 194 11.42 12.65 10.72
N GLY A 195 10.81 11.95 11.69
CA GLY A 195 10.16 10.67 11.48
C GLY A 195 8.79 10.80 10.81
N MET A 196 8.25 12.02 10.76
CA MET A 196 6.91 12.30 10.27
C MET A 196 6.96 13.32 9.13
N HIS A 197 6.30 13.01 8.03
CA HIS A 197 6.29 13.84 6.82
C HIS A 197 4.87 14.29 6.48
N TYR A 198 4.69 15.56 6.19
CA TYR A 198 3.41 16.16 5.82
C TYR A 198 3.41 16.51 4.33
N PHE A 199 2.47 15.94 3.59
CA PHE A 199 2.37 16.09 2.15
C PHE A 199 1.03 16.71 1.71
N GLY A 200 1.02 17.15 0.44
CA GLY A 200 -0.17 17.68 -0.20
C GLY A 200 -0.80 18.83 0.56
N ALA A 201 -2.11 18.76 0.81
CA ALA A 201 -2.85 19.78 1.54
C ALA A 201 -2.37 19.98 3.00
N TYR A 202 -1.73 18.98 3.61
CA TYR A 202 -1.23 19.07 4.99
C TYR A 202 0.20 19.61 5.08
N SER A 203 0.93 19.76 3.97
CA SER A 203 2.29 20.26 3.98
C SER A 203 2.37 21.71 4.50
N SER A 204 3.48 22.06 5.15
CA SER A 204 3.72 23.41 5.66
C SER A 204 3.66 24.46 4.55
N ARG A 205 4.21 24.13 3.36
CA ARG A 205 4.17 24.98 2.18
C ARG A 205 2.74 25.25 1.70
N ALA A 206 1.89 24.22 1.65
CA ALA A 206 0.49 24.37 1.24
C ALA A 206 -0.31 25.17 2.26
N ARG A 207 -0.06 24.96 3.57
CA ARG A 207 -0.68 25.75 4.64
C ARG A 207 -0.29 27.22 4.58
N ALA A 208 0.99 27.51 4.37
CA ALA A 208 1.49 28.89 4.24
C ALA A 208 0.86 29.59 3.03
N ARG A 209 0.80 28.92 1.87
CA ARG A 209 0.17 29.45 0.65
C ARG A 209 -1.31 29.78 0.89
N ARG A 210 -2.08 28.84 1.46
CA ARG A 210 -3.52 29.07 1.77
C ARG A 210 -3.70 30.26 2.72
N LYS A 211 -2.86 30.35 3.76
CA LYS A 211 -2.89 31.50 4.70
C LYS A 211 -2.66 32.82 3.98
N ALA A 212 -1.67 32.89 3.09
CA ALA A 212 -1.36 34.09 2.31
C ALA A 212 -2.50 34.47 1.33
N GLN A 213 -3.23 33.50 0.83
CA GLN A 213 -4.35 33.69 -0.11
C GLN A 213 -5.71 33.85 0.61
N GLY A 214 -5.76 33.77 1.93
CA GLY A 214 -7.01 33.80 2.69
C GLY A 214 -7.93 32.57 2.44
N LEU A 215 -7.40 31.52 1.81
CA LEU A 215 -8.16 30.32 1.47
C LEU A 215 -8.28 29.38 2.68
N LYS A 216 -9.49 28.89 2.91
CA LYS A 216 -9.78 27.83 3.88
C LYS A 216 -10.11 26.53 3.12
N LEU A 217 -9.65 25.41 3.65
CA LEU A 217 -10.13 24.11 3.17
C LEU A 217 -11.58 23.93 3.62
N VAL A 218 -12.45 23.68 2.66
CA VAL A 218 -13.88 23.50 2.92
C VAL A 218 -14.18 22.01 2.73
N ALA A 219 -14.70 21.37 3.78
CA ALA A 219 -15.35 20.07 3.66
C ALA A 219 -16.80 20.29 3.19
N THR A 220 -17.30 19.39 2.35
CA THR A 220 -18.71 19.48 1.91
C THR A 220 -19.66 19.27 3.10
N PRO A 221 -20.82 19.97 3.16
CA PRO A 221 -21.80 19.87 4.24
C PRO A 221 -22.33 18.44 4.49
N THR A 222 -22.21 17.53 3.51
CA THR A 222 -22.62 16.13 3.63
C THR A 222 -21.90 15.35 4.72
N ASP A 223 -20.78 15.85 5.23
CA ASP A 223 -20.05 15.20 6.32
C ASP A 223 -20.54 15.57 7.71
N ARG A 224 -21.45 16.56 7.82
CA ARG A 224 -21.97 17.04 9.12
C ARG A 224 -23.19 16.31 9.64
N ASP A 225 -23.94 15.64 8.76
CA ASP A 225 -25.28 15.13 9.09
C ASP A 225 -25.37 13.61 9.10
N LYS A 226 -24.28 12.88 8.99
CA LYS A 226 -24.34 11.42 9.08
C LYS A 226 -24.24 10.94 10.51
N PRO A 227 -25.26 10.19 10.98
CA PRO A 227 -25.16 9.50 12.26
C PRO A 227 -24.02 8.51 12.22
N ALA A 228 -23.44 8.24 13.39
CA ALA A 228 -22.33 7.31 13.63
C ALA A 228 -22.70 5.83 13.35
N SER A 229 -23.36 5.53 12.24
CA SER A 229 -23.60 4.18 11.77
C SER A 229 -22.60 3.83 10.67
N SER A 230 -22.04 2.64 10.81
CA SER A 230 -20.97 2.06 9.99
C SER A 230 -21.33 1.82 8.51
N ASP A 231 -22.46 2.31 8.02
CA ASP A 231 -22.89 2.18 6.64
C ASP A 231 -22.47 3.41 5.82
N GLU A 232 -21.22 3.37 5.33
CA GLU A 232 -20.85 4.25 4.21
C GLU A 232 -21.78 4.00 3.02
N PRO A 233 -22.25 5.04 2.33
CA PRO A 233 -22.85 4.85 1.02
C PRO A 233 -21.77 4.28 0.12
N LYS A 234 -21.80 2.96 -0.05
CA LYS A 234 -20.93 2.28 -1.02
C LYS A 234 -21.18 2.94 -2.38
N PRO A 235 -20.11 3.37 -3.10
CA PRO A 235 -20.28 3.99 -4.40
C PRO A 235 -21.13 3.07 -5.28
N SER A 236 -22.02 3.63 -6.08
CA SER A 236 -22.87 2.88 -7.00
C SER A 236 -22.05 1.98 -7.93
N SER A 237 -22.66 0.97 -8.49
CA SER A 237 -21.98 0.07 -9.44
C SER A 237 -21.40 0.82 -10.64
N SER A 238 -22.07 1.88 -11.10
CA SER A 238 -21.63 2.74 -12.21
C SER A 238 -20.42 3.61 -11.82
N GLU A 239 -20.42 4.20 -10.63
CA GLU A 239 -19.28 4.99 -10.13
C GLU A 239 -18.03 4.12 -9.95
N ARG A 240 -18.18 2.93 -9.33
CA ARG A 240 -17.07 1.98 -9.23
C ARG A 240 -16.54 1.57 -10.60
N ALA A 241 -17.42 1.35 -11.59
CA ALA A 241 -17.00 1.03 -12.95
C ALA A 241 -16.24 2.18 -13.62
N ALA A 242 -16.62 3.44 -13.34
CA ALA A 242 -15.91 4.61 -13.82
C ALA A 242 -14.52 4.74 -13.17
N PHE A 243 -14.40 4.61 -11.84
CA PHE A 243 -13.11 4.62 -11.14
C PHE A 243 -12.17 3.53 -11.67
N ARG A 244 -12.68 2.32 -11.87
CA ARG A 244 -11.88 1.20 -12.39
C ARG A 244 -11.35 1.43 -13.79
N ARG A 245 -12.18 2.00 -14.68
CA ARG A 245 -11.71 2.36 -16.03
C ARG A 245 -10.58 3.37 -16.00
N ARG A 246 -10.68 4.39 -15.14
CA ARG A 246 -9.63 5.39 -14.95
C ARG A 246 -8.33 4.75 -14.43
N TRP A 247 -8.43 3.88 -13.42
CA TRP A 247 -7.27 3.16 -12.90
C TRP A 247 -6.67 2.16 -13.90
N ALA A 248 -7.48 1.48 -14.70
CA ALA A 248 -6.98 0.65 -15.79
C ALA A 248 -6.18 1.47 -16.82
N ASN A 249 -6.66 2.68 -17.15
CA ASN A 249 -5.94 3.61 -18.01
C ASN A 249 -4.62 4.09 -17.36
N LEU A 250 -4.63 4.34 -16.05
CA LEU A 250 -3.41 4.68 -15.31
C LEU A 250 -2.39 3.55 -15.38
N ILE A 251 -2.79 2.31 -15.10
CA ILE A 251 -1.92 1.12 -15.20
C ILE A 251 -1.38 0.96 -16.62
N LYS A 252 -2.23 1.08 -17.64
CA LYS A 252 -1.79 1.03 -19.04
C LYS A 252 -0.73 2.08 -19.35
N ARG A 253 -0.91 3.30 -18.85
CA ARG A 253 0.03 4.41 -19.06
C ARG A 253 1.38 4.19 -18.37
N VAL A 254 1.35 3.70 -17.13
CA VAL A 254 2.54 3.49 -16.29
C VAL A 254 3.34 2.27 -16.74
N PHE A 255 2.66 1.15 -16.96
CA PHE A 255 3.30 -0.13 -17.28
C PHE A 255 3.40 -0.42 -18.77
N LYS A 256 2.84 0.45 -19.63
CA LYS A 256 2.72 0.26 -21.09
C LYS A 256 2.03 -1.08 -21.47
N THR A 257 1.26 -1.65 -20.56
CA THR A 257 0.53 -2.92 -20.70
C THR A 257 -0.93 -2.64 -20.43
N ASP A 258 -1.82 -3.06 -21.34
CA ASP A 258 -3.26 -2.90 -21.16
C ASP A 258 -3.79 -4.04 -20.27
N PRO A 259 -4.20 -3.78 -19.01
CA PRO A 259 -4.70 -4.82 -18.11
C PRO A 259 -6.05 -5.41 -18.56
N LEU A 260 -6.69 -4.81 -19.56
CA LEU A 260 -7.97 -5.28 -20.12
C LEU A 260 -7.78 -6.03 -21.45
N LEU A 261 -6.54 -6.27 -21.86
CA LEU A 261 -6.22 -7.03 -23.07
C LEU A 261 -5.67 -8.40 -22.67
N CYS A 262 -6.28 -9.46 -23.23
CA CYS A 262 -5.73 -10.82 -23.10
C CYS A 262 -4.53 -10.98 -24.03
N GLU A 263 -3.59 -11.84 -23.68
CA GLU A 263 -2.47 -12.24 -24.55
C GLU A 263 -2.95 -12.78 -25.92
N CYS A 264 -4.17 -13.34 -25.99
CA CYS A 264 -4.82 -13.76 -27.23
C CYS A 264 -5.39 -12.61 -28.08
N GLY A 265 -5.24 -11.35 -27.68
CA GLY A 265 -5.79 -10.16 -28.35
C GLY A 265 -7.25 -9.85 -28.02
N GLY A 266 -7.93 -10.70 -27.26
CA GLY A 266 -9.30 -10.48 -26.80
C GLY A 266 -9.37 -9.41 -25.69
N LYS A 267 -10.48 -8.65 -25.62
CA LYS A 267 -10.71 -7.67 -24.54
C LYS A 267 -11.38 -8.35 -23.35
N PHE A 268 -10.80 -8.20 -22.16
CA PHE A 268 -11.45 -8.57 -20.91
C PHE A 268 -12.61 -7.64 -20.60
N ARG A 269 -13.76 -8.23 -20.27
CA ARG A 269 -14.88 -7.50 -19.68
C ARG A 269 -14.96 -7.84 -18.20
N ILE A 270 -14.78 -6.85 -17.34
CA ILE A 270 -14.94 -7.03 -15.89
C ILE A 270 -16.43 -7.23 -15.60
N ILE A 271 -16.81 -8.44 -15.17
CA ILE A 271 -18.20 -8.82 -14.91
C ILE A 271 -18.56 -8.49 -13.47
N SER A 272 -17.67 -8.77 -12.52
CA SER A 272 -17.91 -8.58 -11.09
C SER A 272 -16.61 -8.47 -10.31
N PHE A 273 -16.71 -7.93 -9.10
CA PHE A 273 -15.61 -7.91 -8.12
C PHE A 273 -16.09 -8.58 -6.85
N ILE A 274 -15.38 -9.60 -6.45
CA ILE A 274 -15.64 -10.33 -5.23
C ILE A 274 -14.61 -9.85 -4.23
N THR A 275 -15.08 -9.12 -3.21
CA THR A 275 -14.23 -8.53 -2.17
C THR A 275 -14.27 -9.30 -0.86
N GLU A 276 -15.16 -10.29 -0.74
CA GLU A 276 -15.33 -11.06 0.48
C GLU A 276 -14.25 -12.16 0.59
N PRO A 277 -13.35 -12.13 1.60
CA PRO A 277 -12.21 -13.06 1.69
C PRO A 277 -12.59 -14.54 1.70
N LYS A 278 -13.76 -14.88 2.28
CA LYS A 278 -14.27 -16.25 2.33
C LYS A 278 -14.69 -16.76 0.93
N VAL A 279 -15.28 -15.89 0.12
CA VAL A 279 -15.70 -16.21 -1.25
C VAL A 279 -14.48 -16.31 -2.16
N ILE A 280 -13.52 -15.39 -2.00
CA ILE A 280 -12.25 -15.41 -2.74
C ILE A 280 -11.52 -16.74 -2.49
N ARG A 281 -11.37 -17.15 -1.23
CA ARG A 281 -10.74 -18.44 -0.89
C ARG A 281 -11.43 -19.62 -1.56
N LYS A 282 -12.77 -19.69 -1.48
CA LYS A 282 -13.53 -20.77 -2.15
C LYS A 282 -13.29 -20.83 -3.66
N ILE A 283 -13.21 -19.67 -4.31
CA ILE A 283 -12.95 -19.59 -5.75
C ILE A 283 -11.53 -20.03 -6.07
N LEU A 284 -10.53 -19.55 -5.31
CA LEU A 284 -9.13 -19.94 -5.51
C LEU A 284 -8.91 -21.44 -5.28
N ASP A 285 -9.49 -22.01 -4.21
CA ASP A 285 -9.45 -23.44 -3.93
C ASP A 285 -10.10 -24.27 -5.07
N HIS A 286 -11.19 -23.77 -5.63
CA HIS A 286 -11.86 -24.41 -6.75
C HIS A 286 -11.02 -24.35 -8.04
N LEU A 287 -10.38 -23.22 -8.32
CA LEU A 287 -9.49 -23.06 -9.47
C LEU A 287 -8.24 -23.91 -9.35
N GLN A 288 -7.65 -24.02 -8.15
CA GLN A 288 -6.52 -24.91 -7.91
C GLN A 288 -6.87 -26.38 -8.11
N LYS A 289 -8.07 -26.80 -7.71
CA LYS A 289 -8.58 -28.16 -7.94
C LYS A 289 -8.92 -28.46 -9.41
N ARG A 290 -9.11 -27.42 -10.21
CA ARG A 290 -9.46 -27.53 -11.65
C ARG A 290 -8.27 -27.39 -12.59
N GLN A 291 -7.06 -27.17 -12.13
CA GLN A 291 -5.89 -27.20 -13.02
C GLN A 291 -5.73 -28.65 -13.54
N PRO A 292 -6.10 -28.94 -14.79
CA PRO A 292 -5.74 -30.21 -15.39
C PRO A 292 -4.23 -30.15 -15.60
N SER A 293 -3.56 -31.24 -15.19
CA SER A 293 -2.21 -31.55 -15.60
C SER A 293 -1.98 -31.13 -17.05
N SER A 294 -0.98 -30.26 -17.27
CA SER A 294 -0.38 -29.87 -18.55
C SER A 294 -1.03 -30.47 -19.82
N ARG A 295 -1.90 -29.70 -20.46
CA ARG A 295 -2.20 -29.96 -21.88
C ARG A 295 -0.93 -29.61 -22.66
N ALA A 296 -0.31 -30.64 -23.23
CA ALA A 296 0.68 -30.48 -24.26
C ALA A 296 0.12 -29.57 -25.38
N PRO A 297 0.94 -28.68 -25.96
CA PRO A 297 0.50 -27.84 -27.07
C PRO A 297 0.01 -28.74 -28.21
N PRO A 298 -1.04 -28.33 -28.97
CA PRO A 298 -1.51 -29.10 -30.10
C PRO A 298 -0.37 -29.27 -31.08
N ARG A 299 -0.10 -30.53 -31.44
CA ARG A 299 0.83 -30.86 -32.52
C ARG A 299 0.28 -30.26 -33.82
N ASN A 300 1.07 -29.42 -34.43
CA ASN A 300 0.81 -28.84 -35.74
C ASN A 300 1.11 -29.92 -36.79
N ASP A 301 0.17 -30.85 -37.02
CA ASP A 301 0.20 -31.78 -38.15
C ASP A 301 -0.31 -31.03 -39.39
N SER A 302 0.55 -30.24 -39.98
CA SER A 302 0.35 -29.78 -41.36
C SER A 302 0.90 -30.86 -42.31
N PRO A 303 0.11 -31.42 -43.20
CA PRO A 303 0.62 -32.39 -44.18
C PRO A 303 1.50 -31.65 -45.19
N LEU A 304 2.74 -32.13 -45.31
CA LEU A 304 3.63 -31.80 -46.40
C LEU A 304 2.97 -32.13 -47.73
N ARG A 305 2.57 -31.11 -48.49
CA ARG A 305 2.24 -31.26 -49.90
C ARG A 305 3.52 -31.62 -50.68
N SER A 306 3.62 -32.86 -51.11
CA SER A 306 4.50 -33.29 -52.15
C SER A 306 4.14 -32.59 -53.47
N GLN A 307 5.08 -31.85 -54.05
CA GLN A 307 5.01 -31.45 -55.46
C GLN A 307 5.57 -32.58 -56.32
N PRO A 308 4.94 -32.92 -57.44
CA PRO A 308 5.56 -33.81 -58.45
C PRO A 308 6.49 -33.03 -59.39
N SER A 309 7.52 -33.74 -59.80
CA SER A 309 8.52 -33.53 -60.86
C SER A 309 8.30 -32.46 -61.92
#